data_da45c96873ff98aa753f7f58a6d77f98
#
_entry.id   da45c96873ff98aa753f7f58a6d77f98
#
_cell.length_a   1.000
_cell.length_b   1.000
_cell.length_c   1.000
_cell.angle_alpha   90.00
_cell.angle_beta   90.00
_cell.angle_gamma   90.00
#
_symmetry.space_group_name_H-M   'P 1'
#
loop_
_entity.id
_entity.type
_entity.pdbx_description
1 polymer ?
#
loop_
_entity_poly.entity_id
_entity_poly.type
_entity_poly.pdbx_seq_one_letter_code
_entity_poly.pdbx_strand_id
1 'polypeptide(L)'
;MSSNPKISEETIRRSRLFWEQSRQDLREAKGRLRREAFLESGHLGFQAAINALSAVCMLQGHYRLPNTTPLLLLDLCREADRRFADLGDSCQALEDAAGGSPFAEHPPTGDAKAKAEDYLRETERILAAVRGYLKENKKRFYSP
;
A
#
# COMPACT_ATOMS: atom_id res chain seq x y z
N MET A 1 19.41 -13.59 24.65
CA MET A 1 18.45 -13.40 24.80
C MET A 1 17.81 -12.50 24.27
N SER A 2 17.57 -12.15 23.46
CA SER A 2 16.87 -11.22 23.06
C SER A 2 15.62 -11.50 22.83
N SER A 3 14.89 -11.29 23.54
CA SER A 3 13.56 -11.26 23.24
C SER A 3 13.23 -10.17 22.37
N ASN A 4 12.58 -10.40 21.35
CA ASN A 4 11.91 -9.36 20.63
C ASN A 4 10.92 -8.71 21.58
N PRO A 5 10.96 -7.40 21.73
CA PRO A 5 9.98 -6.74 22.57
C PRO A 5 8.57 -7.11 22.06
N LYS A 6 7.69 -7.42 22.98
CA LYS A 6 6.32 -7.67 22.61
C LYS A 6 5.77 -6.42 21.96
N ILE A 7 5.18 -6.60 20.80
CA ILE A 7 4.50 -5.49 20.13
C ILE A 7 3.27 -5.16 20.93
N SER A 8 3.09 -3.89 21.25
CA SER A 8 1.96 -3.47 22.10
C SER A 8 0.63 -3.67 21.40
N GLU A 9 -0.42 -3.82 22.17
CA GLU A 9 -1.78 -3.91 21.63
C GLU A 9 -2.13 -2.68 20.82
N GLU A 10 -1.66 -1.52 21.24
CA GLU A 10 -1.89 -0.27 20.53
C GLU A 10 -1.26 -0.31 19.13
N THR A 11 -0.03 -0.82 19.02
CA THR A 11 0.64 -0.96 17.74
C THR A 11 -0.10 -1.93 16.81
N ILE A 12 -0.56 -3.05 17.36
CA ILE A 12 -1.34 -4.03 16.59
C ILE A 12 -2.63 -3.39 16.11
N ARG A 13 -3.32 -2.66 16.98
CA ARG A 13 -4.55 -1.98 16.60
C ARG A 13 -4.34 -0.97 15.49
N ARG A 14 -3.26 -0.18 15.56
CA ARG A 14 -2.92 0.80 14.52
C ARG A 14 -2.59 0.13 13.20
N SER A 15 -1.86 -0.99 13.26
CA SER A 15 -1.56 -1.77 12.07
C SER A 15 -2.84 -2.23 11.39
N ARG A 16 -3.81 -2.74 12.17
CA ARG A 16 -5.10 -3.17 11.63
C ARG A 16 -5.85 -2.03 10.97
N LEU A 17 -5.83 -0.85 11.59
CA LEU A 17 -6.51 0.32 11.04
C LEU A 17 -5.91 0.73 9.70
N PHE A 18 -4.59 0.72 9.58
CA PHE A 18 -3.93 0.99 8.30
C PHE A 18 -4.35 -0.03 7.24
N TRP A 19 -4.39 -1.31 7.60
CA TRP A 19 -4.77 -2.35 6.66
C TRP A 19 -6.23 -2.21 6.22
N GLU A 20 -7.14 -1.95 7.16
CA GLU A 20 -8.55 -1.75 6.83
C GLU A 20 -8.75 -0.53 5.95
N GLN A 21 -8.05 0.56 6.24
CA GLN A 21 -8.12 1.77 5.44
C GLN A 21 -7.60 1.51 4.02
N SER A 22 -6.51 0.75 3.90
CA SER A 22 -5.96 0.36 2.61
C SER A 22 -7.00 -0.37 1.76
N ARG A 23 -7.68 -1.33 2.36
CA ARG A 23 -8.70 -2.11 1.64
C ARG A 23 -9.87 -1.23 1.20
N GLN A 24 -10.28 -0.32 2.05
CA GLN A 24 -11.35 0.61 1.73
C GLN A 24 -10.94 1.55 0.60
N ASP A 25 -9.72 2.09 0.67
CA ASP A 25 -9.19 2.97 -0.37
C ASP A 25 -9.14 2.26 -1.73
N LEU A 26 -8.76 0.98 -1.75
CA LEU A 26 -8.74 0.22 -2.99
C LEU A 26 -10.14 0.04 -3.56
N ARG A 27 -11.12 -0.27 -2.71
CA ARG A 27 -12.52 -0.40 -3.16
C ARG A 27 -13.02 0.91 -3.75
N GLU A 28 -12.72 2.03 -3.10
CA GLU A 28 -13.11 3.34 -3.60
C GLU A 28 -12.38 3.69 -4.90
N ALA A 29 -11.09 3.33 -5.00
CA ALA A 29 -10.33 3.54 -6.22
C ALA A 29 -10.97 2.82 -7.41
N LYS A 30 -11.39 1.58 -7.21
CA LYS A 30 -12.06 0.81 -8.25
C LYS A 30 -13.40 1.43 -8.63
N GLY A 31 -14.13 1.96 -7.66
CA GLY A 31 -15.39 2.67 -7.91
C GLY A 31 -15.17 3.93 -8.72
N ARG A 32 -14.14 4.71 -8.39
CA ARG A 32 -13.80 5.92 -9.17
C ARG A 32 -13.37 5.57 -10.59
N LEU A 33 -12.61 4.49 -10.75
CA LEU A 33 -12.21 4.03 -12.07
C LEU A 33 -13.44 3.72 -12.95
N ARG A 34 -14.43 3.03 -12.39
CA ARG A 34 -15.65 2.71 -13.13
C ARG A 34 -16.42 3.96 -13.55
N ARG A 35 -16.28 5.05 -12.80
CA ARG A 35 -16.92 6.34 -13.12
C ARG A 35 -16.03 7.24 -13.97
N GLU A 36 -14.91 6.70 -14.43
CA GLU A 36 -13.92 7.43 -15.23
C GLU A 36 -13.29 8.63 -14.50
N ALA A 37 -13.31 8.61 -13.18
CA ALA A 37 -12.63 9.61 -12.35
C ALA A 37 -11.19 9.13 -12.12
N PHE A 38 -10.37 9.19 -13.17
CA PHE A 38 -9.05 8.58 -13.17
C PHE A 38 -8.08 9.21 -12.18
N LEU A 39 -8.09 10.51 -12.04
CA LEU A 39 -7.23 11.21 -11.09
C LEU A 39 -7.53 10.78 -9.65
N GLU A 40 -8.81 10.77 -9.28
CA GLU A 40 -9.23 10.35 -7.95
C GLU A 40 -8.91 8.88 -7.69
N SER A 41 -9.13 8.03 -8.71
CA SER A 41 -8.79 6.62 -8.62
C SER A 41 -7.30 6.43 -8.35
N GLY A 42 -6.45 7.17 -9.06
CA GLY A 42 -5.01 7.11 -8.86
C GLY A 42 -4.58 7.53 -7.47
N HIS A 43 -5.14 8.62 -6.96
CA HIS A 43 -4.83 9.07 -5.60
C HIS A 43 -5.25 8.04 -4.55
N LEU A 44 -6.42 7.45 -4.70
CA LEU A 44 -6.89 6.42 -3.78
C LEU A 44 -6.03 5.17 -3.84
N GLY A 45 -5.60 4.76 -5.04
CA GLY A 45 -4.69 3.63 -5.20
C GLY A 45 -3.34 3.88 -4.53
N PHE A 46 -2.82 5.09 -4.66
CA PHE A 46 -1.58 5.48 -4.01
C PHE A 46 -1.72 5.41 -2.49
N GLN A 47 -2.81 5.95 -1.96
CA GLN A 47 -3.08 5.91 -0.52
C GLN A 47 -3.27 4.48 -0.02
N ALA A 48 -3.91 3.63 -0.82
CA ALA A 48 -4.08 2.23 -0.47
C ALA A 48 -2.72 1.54 -0.30
N ALA A 49 -1.79 1.78 -1.22
CA ALA A 49 -0.46 1.21 -1.14
C ALA A 49 0.31 1.71 0.10
N ILE A 50 0.27 3.01 0.36
CA ILE A 50 0.92 3.60 1.53
C ILE A 50 0.36 2.99 2.81
N ASN A 51 -0.96 2.91 2.93
CA ASN A 51 -1.59 2.37 4.12
C ASN A 51 -1.27 0.89 4.32
N ALA A 52 -1.25 0.11 3.23
CA ALA A 52 -0.91 -1.32 3.32
C ALA A 52 0.52 -1.53 3.81
N LEU A 53 1.48 -0.84 3.19
CA LEU A 53 2.88 -0.97 3.58
C LEU A 53 3.12 -0.42 5.00
N SER A 54 2.38 0.62 5.39
CA SER A 54 2.44 1.16 6.74
C SER A 54 2.01 0.14 7.79
N ALA A 55 1.00 -0.68 7.46
CA ALA A 55 0.55 -1.74 8.37
C ALA A 55 1.69 -2.71 8.69
N VAL A 56 2.48 -3.09 7.69
CA VAL A 56 3.64 -3.96 7.89
C VAL A 56 4.72 -3.24 8.71
N CYS A 57 5.02 -2.00 8.35
CA CYS A 57 6.05 -1.22 9.04
C CYS A 57 5.73 -1.03 10.52
N MET A 58 4.48 -0.80 10.87
CA MET A 58 4.05 -0.67 12.26
C MET A 58 4.40 -1.93 13.05
N LEU A 59 4.15 -3.10 12.46
CA LEU A 59 4.44 -4.37 13.12
C LEU A 59 5.93 -4.63 13.29
N GLN A 60 6.76 -3.92 12.52
CA GLN A 60 8.21 -4.01 12.64
C GLN A 60 8.79 -2.91 13.55
N GLY A 61 7.94 -2.13 14.19
CA GLY A 61 8.38 -1.07 15.09
C GLY A 61 8.69 0.26 14.40
N HIS A 62 8.38 0.39 13.11
CA HIS A 62 8.60 1.62 12.40
C HIS A 62 7.33 2.44 12.37
N TYR A 63 7.38 3.66 12.84
CA TYR A 63 6.22 4.54 12.78
C TYR A 63 6.19 5.25 11.43
N ARG A 64 4.98 5.61 11.00
CA ARG A 64 4.81 6.31 9.74
C ARG A 64 5.55 7.64 9.79
N LEU A 65 6.46 7.83 8.84
CA LEU A 65 7.22 9.08 8.73
C LEU A 65 6.42 10.10 7.93
N PRO A 66 6.57 11.40 8.24
CA PRO A 66 5.99 12.44 7.39
C PRO A 66 6.57 12.34 5.98
N ASN A 67 5.77 12.64 4.98
CA ASN A 67 6.18 12.63 3.57
C ASN A 67 6.70 11.27 3.09
N THR A 68 6.10 10.20 3.61
CA THR A 68 6.50 8.86 3.20
C THR A 68 6.01 8.53 1.80
N THR A 69 6.73 7.63 1.14
CA THR A 69 6.40 7.16 -0.20
C THR A 69 6.38 5.63 -0.22
N PRO A 70 5.74 5.02 -1.23
CA PRO A 70 5.75 3.56 -1.34
C PRO A 70 7.16 2.96 -1.34
N LEU A 71 8.12 3.57 -2.04
CA LEU A 71 9.48 3.02 -2.06
C LEU A 71 10.18 3.08 -0.72
N LEU A 72 10.01 4.17 0.03
CA LEU A 72 10.58 4.27 1.37
C LEU A 72 10.01 3.21 2.31
N LEU A 73 8.69 3.04 2.26
CA LEU A 73 8.04 2.02 3.08
C LEU A 73 8.43 0.62 2.64
N LEU A 74 8.59 0.40 1.34
CA LEU A 74 8.98 -0.90 0.81
C LEU A 74 10.37 -1.30 1.31
N ASP A 75 11.30 -0.36 1.36
CA ASP A 75 12.64 -0.65 1.87
C ASP A 75 12.60 -1.20 3.30
N LEU A 76 11.72 -0.65 4.13
CA LEU A 76 11.53 -1.16 5.48
C LEU A 76 10.85 -2.54 5.47
N CYS A 77 9.88 -2.74 4.58
CA CYS A 77 9.19 -4.03 4.47
C CYS A 77 10.11 -5.14 3.97
N ARG A 78 11.05 -4.84 3.09
CA ARG A 78 12.00 -5.82 2.56
C ARG A 78 12.81 -6.49 3.67
N GLU A 79 13.09 -5.76 4.72
CA GLU A 79 13.82 -6.32 5.86
C GLU A 79 12.96 -7.32 6.63
N ALA A 80 11.64 -7.20 6.53
CA ALA A 80 10.73 -8.05 7.27
C ALA A 80 10.42 -9.38 6.57
N ASP A 81 10.38 -9.39 5.24
CA ASP A 81 9.92 -10.58 4.53
C ASP A 81 10.34 -10.55 3.06
N ARG A 82 10.65 -11.72 2.52
CA ARG A 82 11.09 -11.90 1.13
C ARG A 82 10.04 -11.52 0.10
N ARG A 83 8.77 -11.66 0.44
CA ARG A 83 7.68 -11.37 -0.54
C ARG A 83 7.67 -9.92 -0.99
N PHE A 84 8.34 -9.03 -0.25
CA PHE A 84 8.45 -7.63 -0.63
C PHE A 84 9.61 -7.35 -1.57
N ALA A 85 10.49 -8.32 -1.82
CA ALA A 85 11.69 -8.11 -2.62
C ALA A 85 11.37 -7.71 -4.07
N ASP A 86 10.29 -8.25 -4.63
CA ASP A 86 9.97 -8.04 -6.04
C ASP A 86 8.95 -6.92 -6.30
N LEU A 87 8.68 -6.10 -5.30
CA LEU A 87 7.69 -5.02 -5.43
C LEU A 87 8.28 -3.66 -5.81
N GLY A 88 9.58 -3.60 -6.06
CA GLY A 88 10.23 -2.33 -6.42
C GLY A 88 9.60 -1.66 -7.64
N ASP A 89 9.37 -2.44 -8.69
CA ASP A 89 8.77 -1.90 -9.92
C ASP A 89 7.34 -1.40 -9.70
N SER A 90 6.57 -2.14 -8.90
CA SER A 90 5.20 -1.72 -8.57
C SER A 90 5.19 -0.40 -7.81
N CYS A 91 6.04 -0.26 -6.80
CA CYS A 91 6.13 0.97 -6.02
C CYS A 91 6.66 2.13 -6.87
N GLN A 92 7.64 1.86 -7.74
CA GLN A 92 8.18 2.88 -8.63
C GLN A 92 7.10 3.37 -9.60
N ALA A 93 6.31 2.46 -10.15
CA ALA A 93 5.21 2.83 -11.05
C ALA A 93 4.21 3.75 -10.37
N LEU A 94 3.90 3.48 -9.10
CA LEU A 94 2.98 4.35 -8.34
C LEU A 94 3.57 5.74 -8.12
N GLU A 95 4.86 5.82 -7.80
CA GLU A 95 5.49 7.11 -7.56
C GLU A 95 5.66 7.91 -8.85
N ASP A 96 5.99 7.26 -9.95
CA ASP A 96 6.14 7.92 -11.23
C ASP A 96 4.80 8.51 -11.68
N ALA A 97 3.71 7.76 -11.53
CA ALA A 97 2.40 8.24 -11.89
C ALA A 97 1.95 9.40 -11.01
N ALA A 98 2.21 9.34 -9.71
CA ALA A 98 1.85 10.41 -8.79
C ALA A 98 2.63 11.69 -9.09
N GLY A 99 3.92 11.56 -9.42
CA GLY A 99 4.77 12.71 -9.73
C GLY A 99 4.50 13.34 -11.08
N GLY A 100 4.23 12.52 -12.08
CA GLY A 100 4.00 13.01 -13.43
C GLY A 100 2.53 13.20 -13.78
N SER A 101 1.68 12.67 -12.96
CA SER A 101 0.24 12.73 -13.08
C SER A 101 -0.34 12.46 -14.46
N PRO A 102 -0.16 11.27 -15.01
CA PRO A 102 -0.87 10.94 -16.25
C PRO A 102 -2.38 10.96 -16.10
N PHE A 103 -2.86 11.00 -14.85
CA PHE A 103 -4.28 11.06 -14.53
C PHE A 103 -4.86 12.48 -14.63
N ALA A 104 -3.99 13.50 -14.70
CA ALA A 104 -4.43 14.89 -14.73
C ALA A 104 -4.75 15.39 -16.14
N GLU A 105 -4.53 14.59 -17.18
CA GLU A 105 -4.80 15.01 -18.53
C GLU A 105 -6.30 15.10 -18.81
N HIS A 106 -6.71 16.17 -19.44
CA HIS A 106 -8.10 16.39 -19.86
C HIS A 106 -8.15 16.76 -21.33
N PRO A 107 -9.11 16.22 -22.07
CA PRO A 107 -10.09 15.24 -21.65
C PRO A 107 -9.46 13.85 -21.48
N PRO A 108 -10.10 12.95 -20.73
CA PRO A 108 -9.59 11.60 -20.57
C PRO A 108 -9.53 10.89 -21.92
N THR A 109 -8.40 10.26 -22.20
CA THR A 109 -8.25 9.49 -23.43
C THR A 109 -8.35 8.00 -23.08
N GLY A 110 -8.43 7.14 -24.10
CA GLY A 110 -8.38 5.71 -23.90
C GLY A 110 -7.10 5.28 -23.16
N ASP A 111 -6.00 6.01 -23.40
CA ASP A 111 -4.75 5.75 -22.68
C ASP A 111 -4.87 6.05 -21.20
N ALA A 112 -5.62 7.08 -20.82
CA ALA A 112 -5.81 7.41 -19.40
C ALA A 112 -6.51 6.27 -18.66
N LYS A 113 -7.50 5.65 -19.28
CA LYS A 113 -8.19 4.50 -18.69
C LYS A 113 -7.25 3.33 -18.53
N ALA A 114 -6.51 2.98 -19.59
CA ALA A 114 -5.57 1.87 -19.56
C ALA A 114 -4.49 2.08 -18.51
N LYS A 115 -3.96 3.29 -18.41
CA LYS A 115 -2.95 3.63 -17.41
C LYS A 115 -3.51 3.54 -16.00
N ALA A 116 -4.75 3.99 -15.79
CA ALA A 116 -5.39 3.89 -14.47
C ALA A 116 -5.62 2.43 -14.08
N GLU A 117 -6.03 1.59 -15.03
CA GLU A 117 -6.20 0.17 -14.78
C GLU A 117 -4.87 -0.51 -14.41
N ASP A 118 -3.79 -0.18 -15.13
CA ASP A 118 -2.47 -0.70 -14.83
C ASP A 118 -1.99 -0.25 -13.46
N TYR A 119 -2.24 1.01 -13.12
CA TYR A 119 -1.89 1.57 -11.83
C TYR A 119 -2.57 0.81 -10.69
N LEU A 120 -3.85 0.52 -10.83
CA LEU A 120 -4.55 -0.25 -9.80
C LEU A 120 -4.07 -1.69 -9.72
N ARG A 121 -3.64 -2.28 -10.84
CA ARG A 121 -3.03 -3.62 -10.79
C ARG A 121 -1.74 -3.61 -9.97
N GLU A 122 -0.92 -2.57 -10.11
CA GLU A 122 0.28 -2.45 -9.29
C GLU A 122 -0.08 -2.29 -7.80
N THR A 123 -1.10 -1.47 -7.51
CA THR A 123 -1.60 -1.33 -6.15
C THR A 123 -2.05 -2.68 -5.59
N GLU A 124 -2.78 -3.45 -6.38
CA GLU A 124 -3.27 -4.77 -5.96
C GLU A 124 -2.14 -5.75 -5.69
N ARG A 125 -1.06 -5.70 -6.45
CA ARG A 125 0.13 -6.53 -6.19
C ARG A 125 0.73 -6.23 -4.82
N ILE A 126 0.83 -4.95 -4.48
CA ILE A 126 1.33 -4.53 -3.19
C ILE A 126 0.42 -5.03 -2.07
N LEU A 127 -0.89 -4.84 -2.22
CA LEU A 127 -1.85 -5.28 -1.21
C LEU A 127 -1.87 -6.80 -1.07
N ALA A 128 -1.69 -7.53 -2.16
CA ALA A 128 -1.63 -9.00 -2.09
C ALA A 128 -0.43 -9.47 -1.25
N ALA A 129 0.72 -8.84 -1.43
CA ALA A 129 1.91 -9.18 -0.64
C ALA A 129 1.70 -8.86 0.83
N VAL A 130 1.12 -7.69 1.13
CA VAL A 130 0.83 -7.30 2.51
C VAL A 130 -0.16 -8.27 3.15
N ARG A 131 -1.22 -8.62 2.42
CA ARG A 131 -2.22 -9.58 2.92
C ARG A 131 -1.56 -10.90 3.29
N GLY A 132 -0.70 -11.42 2.41
CA GLY A 132 0.01 -12.66 2.67
C GLY A 132 0.89 -12.58 3.92
N TYR A 133 1.60 -11.47 4.07
CA TYR A 133 2.45 -11.26 5.24
C TYR A 133 1.62 -11.21 6.53
N LEU A 134 0.55 -10.42 6.54
CA LEU A 134 -0.29 -10.29 7.73
C LEU A 134 -0.95 -11.61 8.10
N LYS A 135 -1.38 -12.38 7.10
CA LYS A 135 -2.01 -13.68 7.33
C LYS A 135 -1.03 -14.69 7.94
N GLU A 136 0.19 -14.75 7.41
CA GLU A 136 1.20 -15.67 7.93
C GLU A 136 1.70 -15.28 9.30
N ASN A 137 1.72 -14.00 9.60
CA ASN A 137 2.24 -13.51 10.87
C ASN A 137 1.14 -13.21 11.88
N LYS A 138 -0.11 -13.57 11.58
CA LYS A 138 -1.24 -13.27 12.44
C LYS A 138 -1.07 -13.81 13.86
N LYS A 139 -0.63 -15.05 13.99
CA LYS A 139 -0.42 -15.64 15.32
C LYS A 139 0.68 -14.92 16.08
N ARG A 140 1.71 -14.51 15.38
CA ARG A 140 2.87 -13.85 16.00
C ARG A 140 2.52 -12.45 16.50
N PHE A 141 1.73 -11.71 15.71
CA PHE A 141 1.48 -10.30 15.98
C PHE A 141 0.09 -10.00 16.54
N TYR A 142 -0.92 -10.83 16.21
CA TYR A 142 -2.30 -10.53 16.59
C TYR A 142 -2.88 -11.51 17.63
N SER A 143 -2.17 -12.52 18.03
CA SER A 143 -2.65 -13.41 19.07
C SER A 143 -2.47 -12.77 20.43
N PRO A 144 -3.43 -12.97 21.33
CA PRO A 144 -3.26 -12.47 22.69
C PRO A 144 -2.13 -13.15 23.42
#